data_4c574804f9f553077488da6f35d4db99
#
_entry.id   4c574804f9f553077488da6f35d4db99
#
_cell.length_a   1.000
_cell.length_b   1.000
_cell.length_c   1.000
_cell.angle_alpha   90.00
_cell.angle_beta   90.00
_cell.angle_gamma   90.00
#
_symmetry.space_group_name_H-M   'P 1'
#
loop_
_entity.id
_entity.type
_entity.pdbx_description
1 polymer ?
#
loop_
_entity_poly.entity_id
_entity_poly.type
_entity_poly.pdbx_seq_one_letter_code
_entity_poly.pdbx_strand_id
1 'polypeptide(L)'
;MENKKCRKRYRLATALCAGVFMLGMVNLAGCQDEEALENQQAYRQLGINKLEEGSYKEAVDAFQKALDQSQATVGEMEIDICYYKATAQYKSGDTKGALTTCKALVDYDKKNAKAYYLRGCIYMQEGDKEHAMEDFRKSFQISGGSYGLYVAAFDNLKNAGWDAEAEEVLEMALKLKPDKPEDYRERGRIYLLQGDYGNAQKELDQAINQKDVKALLYLAQVYEAQGNSKQAESLYENYISQNNSDVSDLVALGDMQMETGNYSQALAFYEKALTVEGLPEEQRLRRNEIIACEQMLDFEAAREKMVTYLKDYPDDEKAQREYVFLQTR
;
A
#
# COMPACT_ATOMS: atom_id res chain seq x y z
N MET A 1 34.40 -18.32 -7.22
CA MET A 1 33.31 -17.48 -6.69
C MET A 1 32.00 -18.25 -6.49
N GLU A 2 31.74 -19.32 -7.25
CA GLU A 2 30.55 -20.18 -7.10
C GLU A 2 30.44 -20.92 -5.76
N ASN A 3 31.56 -21.37 -5.20
CA ASN A 3 31.54 -22.13 -3.95
C ASN A 3 31.10 -21.36 -2.69
N LYS A 4 31.21 -20.03 -2.67
CA LYS A 4 30.73 -19.21 -1.54
C LYS A 4 29.23 -18.93 -1.60
N LYS A 5 28.65 -18.84 -2.82
CA LYS A 5 27.20 -18.70 -3.01
C LYS A 5 26.46 -19.99 -2.65
N CYS A 6 27.03 -21.14 -3.00
CA CYS A 6 26.44 -22.43 -2.67
C CYS A 6 26.42 -22.66 -1.14
N ARG A 7 27.51 -22.33 -0.40
CA ARG A 7 27.52 -22.43 1.07
C ARG A 7 26.57 -21.47 1.79
N LYS A 8 26.32 -20.29 1.21
CA LYS A 8 25.31 -19.36 1.76
C LYS A 8 23.89 -19.87 1.54
N ARG A 9 23.61 -20.47 0.38
CA ARG A 9 22.31 -21.09 0.08
C ARG A 9 21.98 -22.21 1.06
N TYR A 10 22.94 -23.07 1.39
CA TYR A 10 22.74 -24.14 2.37
C TYR A 10 22.43 -23.62 3.80
N ARG A 11 23.06 -22.54 4.24
CA ARG A 11 22.84 -22.01 5.59
C ARG A 11 21.47 -21.33 5.72
N LEU A 12 20.93 -20.75 4.66
CA LEU A 12 19.60 -20.13 4.70
C LEU A 12 18.50 -21.20 4.63
N ALA A 13 18.67 -22.21 3.77
CA ALA A 13 17.75 -23.34 3.72
C ALA A 13 17.62 -24.01 5.10
N THR A 14 18.72 -24.19 5.83
CA THR A 14 18.70 -24.75 7.19
C THR A 14 18.08 -23.79 8.23
N ALA A 15 18.23 -22.47 8.06
CA ALA A 15 17.61 -21.50 8.98
C ALA A 15 16.08 -21.33 8.72
N LEU A 16 15.66 -21.53 7.47
CA LEU A 16 14.23 -21.46 7.09
C LEU A 16 13.50 -22.79 7.36
N CYS A 17 14.22 -23.93 7.33
CA CYS A 17 13.66 -25.28 7.51
C CYS A 17 13.89 -25.86 8.91
N ALA A 18 14.39 -25.09 9.89
CA ALA A 18 14.70 -25.58 11.24
C ALA A 18 13.45 -26.07 11.99
N GLY A 19 12.93 -27.18 11.59
CA GLY A 19 11.79 -27.88 12.22
C GLY A 19 11.71 -29.36 11.92
N VAL A 20 12.47 -29.92 10.97
CA VAL A 20 12.46 -31.37 10.72
C VAL A 20 13.85 -31.89 10.33
N PHE A 21 14.43 -32.73 11.17
CA PHE A 21 15.54 -33.61 10.84
C PHE A 21 15.00 -34.86 10.17
N MET A 22 15.48 -35.21 8.97
CA MET A 22 15.84 -36.58 8.63
C MET A 22 16.68 -36.61 7.34
N LEU A 23 17.73 -37.39 7.39
CA LEU A 23 18.67 -37.65 6.30
C LEU A 23 18.01 -38.30 5.09
N GLY A 24 18.29 -37.79 3.91
CA GLY A 24 18.00 -38.44 2.64
C GLY A 24 18.93 -37.90 1.55
N MET A 25 19.58 -38.81 0.84
CA MET A 25 20.70 -38.65 -0.09
C MET A 25 20.48 -37.59 -1.17
N VAL A 26 21.59 -36.87 -1.44
CA VAL A 26 21.75 -35.90 -2.53
C VAL A 26 21.60 -36.62 -3.88
N ASN A 27 20.62 -36.24 -4.68
CA ASN A 27 20.62 -36.39 -6.13
C ASN A 27 20.78 -35.03 -6.79
N LEU A 28 21.89 -34.88 -7.49
CA LEU A 28 22.21 -33.75 -8.35
C LEU A 28 21.42 -33.90 -9.67
N ALA A 29 20.30 -33.19 -9.78
CA ALA A 29 19.76 -32.80 -11.09
C ALA A 29 18.76 -31.66 -10.87
N GLY A 30 19.00 -30.53 -11.52
CA GLY A 30 18.19 -29.31 -11.38
C GLY A 30 16.85 -29.39 -12.13
N CYS A 31 15.97 -30.27 -11.69
CA CYS A 31 14.54 -30.18 -11.97
C CYS A 31 13.85 -30.11 -10.62
N GLN A 32 13.24 -28.97 -10.33
CA GLN A 32 12.24 -28.91 -9.26
C GLN A 32 11.13 -29.89 -9.67
N ASP A 33 10.72 -30.77 -8.77
CA ASP A 33 9.62 -31.67 -9.02
C ASP A 33 8.37 -30.80 -9.29
N GLU A 34 7.70 -31.02 -10.41
CA GLU A 34 6.55 -30.21 -10.83
C GLU A 34 5.44 -30.22 -9.77
N GLU A 35 5.23 -31.38 -9.13
CA GLU A 35 4.29 -31.54 -8.01
C GLU A 35 4.72 -30.70 -6.79
N ALA A 36 6.02 -30.65 -6.46
CA ALA A 36 6.51 -29.84 -5.36
C ALA A 36 6.32 -28.34 -5.62
N LEU A 37 6.50 -27.89 -6.87
CA LEU A 37 6.26 -26.50 -7.24
C LEU A 37 4.77 -26.13 -7.17
N GLU A 38 3.89 -26.98 -7.67
CA GLU A 38 2.45 -26.80 -7.57
C GLU A 38 1.99 -26.74 -6.11
N ASN A 39 2.45 -27.65 -5.27
CA ASN A 39 2.16 -27.66 -3.84
C ASN A 39 2.69 -26.38 -3.15
N GLN A 40 3.88 -25.90 -3.50
CA GLN A 40 4.45 -24.68 -2.98
C GLN A 40 3.57 -23.48 -3.30
N GLN A 41 3.13 -23.35 -4.57
CA GLN A 41 2.23 -22.29 -5.00
C GLN A 41 0.86 -22.36 -4.30
N ALA A 42 0.29 -23.55 -4.17
CA ALA A 42 -0.97 -23.76 -3.50
C ALA A 42 -0.92 -23.35 -2.02
N TYR A 43 0.14 -23.77 -1.29
CA TYR A 43 0.32 -23.36 0.11
C TYR A 43 0.63 -21.86 0.26
N ARG A 44 1.38 -21.27 -0.69
CA ARG A 44 1.61 -19.82 -0.72
C ARG A 44 0.27 -19.08 -0.86
N GLN A 45 -0.58 -19.49 -1.82
CA GLN A 45 -1.87 -18.85 -2.01
C GLN A 45 -2.79 -19.04 -0.80
N LEU A 46 -2.82 -20.24 -0.20
CA LEU A 46 -3.54 -20.48 1.04
C LEU A 46 -3.08 -19.55 2.16
N GLY A 47 -1.76 -19.38 2.30
CA GLY A 47 -1.19 -18.46 3.30
C GLY A 47 -1.61 -17.01 3.08
N ILE A 48 -1.65 -16.54 1.82
CA ILE A 48 -2.13 -15.19 1.47
C ILE A 48 -3.61 -15.04 1.86
N ASN A 49 -4.47 -15.98 1.46
CA ASN A 49 -5.89 -15.95 1.79
C ASN A 49 -6.11 -15.92 3.32
N LYS A 50 -5.35 -16.75 4.08
CA LYS A 50 -5.42 -16.77 5.55
C LYS A 50 -4.92 -15.47 6.19
N LEU A 51 -3.94 -14.81 5.58
CA LEU A 51 -3.45 -13.51 6.02
C LEU A 51 -4.52 -12.41 5.84
N GLU A 52 -5.22 -12.43 4.71
CA GLU A 52 -6.33 -11.52 4.38
C GLU A 52 -7.54 -11.75 5.29
N GLU A 53 -7.87 -13.02 5.61
CA GLU A 53 -8.91 -13.39 6.57
C GLU A 53 -8.58 -13.00 8.03
N GLY A 54 -7.36 -12.54 8.32
CA GLY A 54 -6.89 -12.30 9.69
C GLY A 54 -6.53 -13.56 10.49
N SER A 55 -6.52 -14.73 9.85
CA SER A 55 -6.16 -16.02 10.43
C SER A 55 -4.63 -16.20 10.45
N TYR A 56 -3.93 -15.32 11.15
CA TYR A 56 -2.48 -15.15 11.05
C TYR A 56 -1.66 -16.39 11.39
N LYS A 57 -2.07 -17.18 12.40
CA LYS A 57 -1.36 -18.43 12.76
C LYS A 57 -1.45 -19.47 11.67
N GLU A 58 -2.63 -19.61 11.06
CA GLU A 58 -2.85 -20.51 9.93
C GLU A 58 -2.06 -20.05 8.70
N ALA A 59 -1.96 -18.74 8.50
CA ALA A 59 -1.12 -18.16 7.45
C ALA A 59 0.36 -18.54 7.65
N VAL A 60 0.90 -18.42 8.87
CA VAL A 60 2.28 -18.82 9.19
C VAL A 60 2.51 -20.30 8.87
N ASP A 61 1.58 -21.17 9.26
CA ASP A 61 1.67 -22.61 9.01
C ASP A 61 1.62 -22.92 7.50
N ALA A 62 0.75 -22.24 6.75
CA ALA A 62 0.67 -22.42 5.30
C ALA A 62 1.96 -21.93 4.60
N PHE A 63 2.51 -20.78 4.97
CA PHE A 63 3.77 -20.30 4.44
C PHE A 63 4.95 -21.21 4.81
N GLN A 64 4.94 -21.80 6.02
CA GLN A 64 5.96 -22.81 6.38
C GLN A 64 5.85 -24.04 5.49
N LYS A 65 4.65 -24.58 5.27
CA LYS A 65 4.44 -25.71 4.35
C LYS A 65 4.88 -25.39 2.93
N ALA A 66 4.65 -24.15 2.45
CA ALA A 66 5.15 -23.72 1.16
C ALA A 66 6.69 -23.73 1.10
N LEU A 67 7.37 -23.28 2.16
CA LEU A 67 8.85 -23.33 2.23
C LEU A 67 9.38 -24.75 2.34
N ASP A 68 8.66 -25.65 2.97
CA ASP A 68 9.07 -27.06 3.09
C ASP A 68 9.06 -27.79 1.73
N GLN A 69 8.31 -27.28 0.72
CA GLN A 69 8.32 -27.78 -0.65
C GLN A 69 9.55 -27.33 -1.48
N SER A 70 10.32 -26.38 -1.00
CA SER A 70 11.38 -25.70 -1.78
C SER A 70 12.61 -26.57 -2.08
N GLN A 71 12.67 -27.80 -1.61
CA GLN A 71 13.78 -28.75 -1.83
C GLN A 71 15.17 -28.13 -1.58
N ALA A 72 15.30 -27.30 -0.55
CA ALA A 72 16.50 -26.57 -0.15
C ALA A 72 17.05 -25.58 -1.21
N THR A 73 16.24 -25.20 -2.20
CA THR A 73 16.56 -24.09 -3.10
C THR A 73 16.00 -22.78 -2.55
N VAL A 74 16.69 -21.67 -2.82
CA VAL A 74 16.21 -20.33 -2.46
C VAL A 74 16.21 -19.48 -3.72
N GLY A 75 15.02 -19.23 -4.24
CA GLY A 75 14.75 -18.35 -5.36
C GLY A 75 13.83 -17.17 -4.96
N GLU A 76 13.25 -16.54 -5.95
CA GLU A 76 12.33 -15.42 -5.75
C GLU A 76 11.06 -15.83 -5.00
N MET A 77 10.56 -17.05 -5.25
CA MET A 77 9.37 -17.59 -4.59
C MET A 77 9.57 -17.74 -3.08
N GLU A 78 10.69 -18.34 -2.66
CA GLU A 78 11.02 -18.53 -1.25
C GLU A 78 11.22 -17.21 -0.52
N ILE A 79 11.85 -16.25 -1.19
CA ILE A 79 12.05 -14.90 -0.67
C ILE A 79 10.68 -14.21 -0.47
N ASP A 80 9.79 -14.30 -1.45
CA ASP A 80 8.46 -13.73 -1.39
C ASP A 80 7.61 -14.38 -0.28
N ILE A 81 7.62 -15.71 -0.17
CA ILE A 81 6.96 -16.44 0.92
C ILE A 81 7.48 -15.97 2.29
N CYS A 82 8.79 -15.74 2.42
CA CYS A 82 9.38 -15.26 3.67
C CYS A 82 8.89 -13.85 4.06
N TYR A 83 8.60 -12.96 3.11
CA TYR A 83 7.98 -11.66 3.43
C TYR A 83 6.59 -11.81 4.01
N TYR A 84 5.75 -12.61 3.35
CA TYR A 84 4.40 -12.88 3.86
C TYR A 84 4.44 -13.58 5.21
N LYS A 85 5.33 -14.56 5.37
CA LYS A 85 5.51 -15.27 6.66
C LYS A 85 5.92 -14.34 7.78
N ALA A 86 6.91 -13.46 7.56
CA ALA A 86 7.33 -12.49 8.56
C ALA A 86 6.18 -11.56 8.95
N THR A 87 5.39 -11.09 7.97
CA THR A 87 4.20 -10.28 8.21
C THR A 87 3.15 -11.04 9.03
N ALA A 88 2.86 -12.30 8.69
CA ALA A 88 1.90 -13.14 9.40
C ALA A 88 2.37 -13.45 10.83
N GLN A 89 3.66 -13.76 11.02
CA GLN A 89 4.27 -13.95 12.33
C GLN A 89 4.11 -12.71 13.21
N TYR A 90 4.43 -11.55 12.66
CA TYR A 90 4.26 -10.29 13.39
C TYR A 90 2.79 -10.06 13.78
N LYS A 91 1.85 -10.17 12.82
CA LYS A 91 0.42 -9.99 13.07
C LYS A 91 -0.17 -11.04 14.03
N SER A 92 0.44 -12.22 14.13
CA SER A 92 0.04 -13.27 15.11
C SER A 92 0.61 -13.03 16.52
N GLY A 93 1.46 -12.02 16.70
CA GLY A 93 2.16 -11.73 17.95
C GLY A 93 3.50 -12.46 18.11
N ASP A 94 3.96 -13.21 17.09
CA ASP A 94 5.29 -13.84 17.09
C ASP A 94 6.36 -12.88 16.54
N THR A 95 6.57 -11.77 17.25
CA THR A 95 7.58 -10.76 16.90
C THR A 95 8.98 -11.36 16.76
N LYS A 96 9.34 -12.28 17.66
CA LYS A 96 10.67 -12.92 17.63
C LYS A 96 10.85 -13.77 16.37
N GLY A 97 9.82 -14.51 15.96
CA GLY A 97 9.81 -15.27 14.72
C GLY A 97 9.92 -14.35 13.51
N ALA A 98 9.15 -13.26 13.48
CA ALA A 98 9.16 -12.28 12.40
C ALA A 98 10.56 -11.65 12.23
N LEU A 99 11.19 -11.18 13.32
CA LEU A 99 12.55 -10.65 13.29
C LEU A 99 13.59 -11.69 12.83
N THR A 100 13.42 -12.96 13.24
CA THR A 100 14.28 -14.06 12.80
C THR A 100 14.17 -14.28 11.29
N THR A 101 12.95 -14.28 10.75
CA THR A 101 12.69 -14.42 9.32
C THR A 101 13.26 -13.23 8.53
N CYS A 102 13.05 -12.00 8.98
CA CYS A 102 13.63 -10.81 8.35
C CYS A 102 15.17 -10.82 8.41
N LYS A 103 15.74 -11.25 9.54
CA LYS A 103 17.20 -11.40 9.66
C LYS A 103 17.74 -12.41 8.65
N ALA A 104 17.06 -13.54 8.45
CA ALA A 104 17.47 -14.53 7.46
C ALA A 104 17.45 -13.96 6.03
N LEU A 105 16.42 -13.15 5.67
CA LEU A 105 16.34 -12.44 4.39
C LEU A 105 17.53 -11.47 4.21
N VAL A 106 17.80 -10.65 5.22
CA VAL A 106 18.94 -9.70 5.21
C VAL A 106 20.28 -10.43 5.15
N ASP A 107 20.43 -11.57 5.86
CA ASP A 107 21.67 -12.35 5.85
C ASP A 107 21.90 -13.06 4.51
N TYR A 108 20.83 -13.43 3.83
CA TYR A 108 20.89 -14.01 2.49
C TYR A 108 21.32 -12.98 1.44
N ASP A 109 20.69 -11.81 1.44
CA ASP A 109 21.04 -10.70 0.55
C ASP A 109 21.14 -9.38 1.31
N LYS A 110 22.36 -8.91 1.52
CA LYS A 110 22.66 -7.62 2.18
C LYS A 110 22.20 -6.39 1.37
N LYS A 111 21.75 -6.59 0.12
CA LYS A 111 21.18 -5.54 -0.72
C LYS A 111 19.66 -5.64 -0.83
N ASN A 112 19.02 -6.38 0.05
CA ASN A 112 17.56 -6.52 0.07
C ASN A 112 16.92 -5.37 0.84
N ALA A 113 16.62 -4.26 0.15
CA ALA A 113 16.00 -3.07 0.73
C ALA A 113 14.66 -3.38 1.43
N LYS A 114 13.83 -4.23 0.80
CA LYS A 114 12.51 -4.62 1.33
C LYS A 114 12.63 -5.37 2.66
N ALA A 115 13.65 -6.23 2.82
CA ALA A 115 13.86 -6.96 4.06
C ALA A 115 14.27 -6.03 5.22
N TYR A 116 15.12 -5.04 4.95
CA TYR A 116 15.44 -3.99 5.92
C TYR A 116 14.21 -3.18 6.28
N TYR A 117 13.44 -2.73 5.29
CA TYR A 117 12.22 -1.95 5.54
C TYR A 117 11.23 -2.69 6.44
N LEU A 118 10.92 -3.95 6.09
CA LEU A 118 9.99 -4.77 6.89
C LEU A 118 10.51 -4.98 8.32
N ARG A 119 11.82 -5.23 8.50
CA ARG A 119 12.40 -5.38 9.83
C ARG A 119 12.35 -4.07 10.62
N GLY A 120 12.60 -2.95 9.96
CA GLY A 120 12.45 -1.61 10.55
C GLY A 120 11.01 -1.35 11.03
N CYS A 121 9.99 -1.72 10.22
CA CYS A 121 8.59 -1.64 10.64
C CYS A 121 8.29 -2.49 11.88
N ILE A 122 8.86 -3.69 11.98
CA ILE A 122 8.68 -4.55 13.16
C ILE A 122 9.36 -3.93 14.39
N TYR A 123 10.59 -3.45 14.28
CA TYR A 123 11.28 -2.73 15.38
C TYR A 123 10.52 -1.49 15.81
N MET A 124 9.98 -0.73 14.85
CA MET A 124 9.17 0.45 15.16
C MET A 124 7.95 0.11 16.01
N GLN A 125 7.23 -0.95 15.69
CA GLN A 125 6.07 -1.39 16.46
C GLN A 125 6.43 -1.92 17.85
N GLU A 126 7.65 -2.47 18.04
CA GLU A 126 8.18 -2.86 19.33
C GLU A 126 8.72 -1.66 20.14
N GLY A 127 8.71 -0.46 19.57
CA GLY A 127 9.24 0.75 20.22
C GLY A 127 10.75 0.88 20.17
N ASP A 128 11.46 0.02 19.45
CA ASP A 128 12.92 0.05 19.28
C ASP A 128 13.31 1.04 18.19
N LYS A 129 13.38 2.31 18.56
CA LYS A 129 13.67 3.44 17.66
C LYS A 129 15.01 3.32 16.97
N GLU A 130 16.04 2.87 17.71
CA GLU A 130 17.41 2.82 17.19
C GLU A 130 17.51 1.85 16.02
N HIS A 131 17.08 0.61 16.21
CA HIS A 131 17.12 -0.42 15.18
C HIS A 131 16.13 -0.12 14.04
N ALA A 132 14.96 0.43 14.34
CA ALA A 132 14.00 0.82 13.31
C ALA A 132 14.59 1.85 12.34
N MET A 133 15.16 2.93 12.87
CA MET A 133 15.74 3.99 12.03
C MET A 133 17.01 3.55 11.32
N GLU A 134 17.85 2.68 11.94
CA GLU A 134 18.99 2.07 11.25
C GLU A 134 18.54 1.29 10.01
N ASP A 135 17.52 0.46 10.17
CA ASP A 135 16.98 -0.37 9.09
C ASP A 135 16.29 0.45 8.00
N PHE A 136 15.52 1.48 8.35
CA PHE A 136 14.95 2.41 7.36
C PHE A 136 16.03 3.11 6.57
N ARG A 137 17.05 3.71 7.21
CA ARG A 137 18.18 4.36 6.52
C ARG A 137 18.92 3.38 5.60
N LYS A 138 19.09 2.13 6.03
CA LYS A 138 19.72 1.09 5.22
C LYS A 138 18.88 0.72 4.01
N SER A 139 17.57 0.57 4.19
CA SER A 139 16.62 0.35 3.11
C SER A 139 16.67 1.46 2.07
N PHE A 140 16.62 2.72 2.50
CA PHE A 140 16.70 3.89 1.61
C PHE A 140 18.01 3.93 0.83
N GLN A 141 19.14 3.69 1.48
CA GLN A 141 20.44 3.64 0.82
C GLN A 141 20.52 2.57 -0.27
N ILE A 142 19.92 1.40 -0.03
CA ILE A 142 19.97 0.27 -0.97
C ILE A 142 19.02 0.48 -2.13
N SER A 143 17.82 1.02 -1.88
CA SER A 143 16.80 1.26 -2.92
C SER A 143 17.16 2.36 -3.91
N GLY A 144 18.24 3.11 -3.65
CA GLY A 144 18.64 4.23 -4.51
C GLY A 144 17.74 5.46 -4.39
N GLY A 145 16.87 5.50 -3.37
CA GLY A 145 16.08 6.69 -3.04
C GLY A 145 14.76 6.79 -3.80
N SER A 146 13.87 5.84 -3.64
CA SER A 146 12.47 5.99 -4.08
C SER A 146 11.72 6.92 -3.11
N TYR A 147 11.24 8.08 -3.57
CA TYR A 147 10.44 9.01 -2.76
C TYR A 147 9.26 8.32 -2.08
N GLY A 148 8.54 7.43 -2.78
CA GLY A 148 7.41 6.69 -2.22
C GLY A 148 7.78 5.85 -1.00
N LEU A 149 9.01 5.32 -0.92
CA LEU A 149 9.48 4.56 0.23
C LEU A 149 9.67 5.46 1.47
N TYR A 150 10.18 6.68 1.28
CA TYR A 150 10.31 7.66 2.37
C TYR A 150 8.95 8.12 2.87
N VAL A 151 8.00 8.39 1.97
CA VAL A 151 6.64 8.79 2.34
C VAL A 151 5.94 7.66 3.09
N ALA A 152 6.06 6.40 2.64
CA ALA A 152 5.51 5.26 3.36
C ALA A 152 6.12 5.09 4.76
N ALA A 153 7.42 5.35 4.92
CA ALA A 153 8.07 5.34 6.23
C ALA A 153 7.60 6.50 7.10
N PHE A 154 7.44 7.70 6.54
CA PHE A 154 6.87 8.86 7.23
C PHE A 154 5.47 8.55 7.77
N ASP A 155 4.57 8.02 6.94
CA ASP A 155 3.21 7.68 7.35
C ASP A 155 3.21 6.65 8.49
N ASN A 156 4.05 5.62 8.42
CA ASN A 156 4.19 4.64 9.49
C ASN A 156 4.70 5.25 10.79
N LEU A 157 5.72 6.11 10.72
CA LEU A 157 6.32 6.78 11.89
C LEU A 157 5.36 7.77 12.54
N LYS A 158 4.60 8.54 11.73
CA LYS A 158 3.54 9.44 12.22
C LYS A 158 2.44 8.65 12.95
N ASN A 159 1.98 7.55 12.36
CA ASN A 159 0.98 6.68 12.97
C ASN A 159 1.47 6.04 14.29
N ALA A 160 2.77 5.83 14.43
CA ALA A 160 3.39 5.38 15.66
C ALA A 160 3.65 6.50 16.69
N GLY A 161 3.37 7.76 16.34
CA GLY A 161 3.62 8.94 17.19
C GLY A 161 5.11 9.34 17.27
N TRP A 162 5.91 8.96 16.28
CA TRP A 162 7.34 9.27 16.21
C TRP A 162 7.59 10.47 15.28
N ASP A 163 7.05 11.61 15.69
CA ASP A 163 7.02 12.82 14.84
C ASP A 163 8.42 13.31 14.44
N ALA A 164 9.39 13.26 15.33
CA ALA A 164 10.75 13.73 15.04
C ALA A 164 11.45 12.83 14.01
N GLU A 165 11.28 11.52 14.13
CA GLU A 165 11.84 10.54 13.21
C GLU A 165 11.12 10.60 11.84
N ALA A 166 9.82 10.88 11.85
CA ALA A 166 9.04 11.09 10.61
C ALA A 166 9.57 12.30 9.83
N GLU A 167 9.76 13.44 10.49
CA GLU A 167 10.33 14.63 9.84
C GLU A 167 11.76 14.37 9.33
N GLU A 168 12.60 13.65 10.08
CA GLU A 168 13.94 13.27 9.63
C GLU A 168 13.90 12.51 8.30
N VAL A 169 12.94 11.60 8.16
CA VAL A 169 12.77 10.81 6.94
C VAL A 169 12.38 11.68 5.74
N LEU A 170 11.50 12.67 5.91
CA LEU A 170 11.16 13.61 4.84
C LEU A 170 12.37 14.49 4.45
N GLU A 171 13.14 14.96 5.43
CA GLU A 171 14.38 15.70 5.16
C GLU A 171 15.40 14.87 4.37
N MET A 172 15.48 13.56 4.66
CA MET A 172 16.33 12.66 3.88
C MET A 172 15.85 12.54 2.43
N ALA A 173 14.55 12.43 2.21
CA ALA A 173 13.96 12.38 0.87
C ALA A 173 14.26 13.66 0.07
N LEU A 174 14.19 14.84 0.70
CA LEU A 174 14.48 16.13 0.03
C LEU A 174 15.94 16.30 -0.39
N LYS A 175 16.88 15.49 0.15
CA LYS A 175 18.28 15.48 -0.31
C LYS A 175 18.47 14.75 -1.64
N LEU A 176 17.48 13.97 -2.08
CA LEU A 176 17.51 13.34 -3.39
C LEU A 176 17.34 14.40 -4.49
N LYS A 177 17.99 14.16 -5.63
CA LYS A 177 17.80 15.01 -6.81
C LYS A 177 16.66 14.46 -7.65
N PRO A 178 15.66 15.29 -7.99
CA PRO A 178 14.59 14.85 -8.89
C PRO A 178 15.15 14.72 -10.32
N ASP A 179 14.74 13.69 -11.04
CA ASP A 179 15.18 13.39 -12.40
C ASP A 179 13.99 13.32 -13.39
N LYS A 180 12.83 12.89 -12.93
CA LYS A 180 11.62 12.69 -13.73
C LYS A 180 10.42 13.39 -13.11
N PRO A 181 9.32 13.56 -13.89
CA PRO A 181 8.13 14.29 -13.44
C PRO A 181 7.58 13.79 -12.11
N GLU A 182 7.55 12.48 -11.91
CA GLU A 182 7.08 11.86 -10.67
C GLU A 182 7.92 12.26 -9.46
N ASP A 183 9.23 12.47 -9.63
CA ASP A 183 10.10 12.89 -8.54
C ASP A 183 9.77 14.31 -8.07
N TYR A 184 9.47 15.22 -8.99
CA TYR A 184 9.00 16.56 -8.67
C TYR A 184 7.64 16.53 -7.97
N ARG A 185 6.71 15.68 -8.43
CA ARG A 185 5.42 15.48 -7.74
C ARG A 185 5.61 15.01 -6.31
N GLU A 186 6.41 13.97 -6.08
CA GLU A 186 6.65 13.42 -4.75
C GLU A 186 7.37 14.45 -3.83
N ARG A 187 8.30 15.24 -4.35
CA ARG A 187 8.92 16.34 -3.60
C ARG A 187 7.88 17.39 -3.22
N GLY A 188 7.00 17.75 -4.15
CA GLY A 188 5.88 18.65 -3.88
C GLY A 188 4.95 18.11 -2.79
N ARG A 189 4.65 16.81 -2.84
CA ARG A 189 3.90 16.12 -1.77
C ARG A 189 4.62 16.19 -0.43
N ILE A 190 5.93 15.97 -0.39
CA ILE A 190 6.72 16.08 0.85
C ILE A 190 6.66 17.48 1.43
N TYR A 191 6.84 18.53 0.61
CA TYR A 191 6.71 19.91 1.07
C TYR A 191 5.28 20.23 1.57
N LEU A 192 4.25 19.67 0.93
CA LEU A 192 2.86 19.78 1.41
C LEU A 192 2.71 19.15 2.81
N LEU A 193 3.24 17.96 3.03
CA LEU A 193 3.23 17.28 4.34
C LEU A 193 3.96 18.09 5.43
N GLN A 194 5.00 18.86 5.06
CA GLN A 194 5.72 19.74 5.95
C GLN A 194 5.04 21.12 6.13
N GLY A 195 3.97 21.40 5.39
CA GLY A 195 3.30 22.71 5.38
C GLY A 195 4.06 23.81 4.63
N ASP A 196 5.11 23.48 3.90
CA ASP A 196 5.85 24.41 3.04
C ASP A 196 5.15 24.53 1.67
N TYR A 197 4.03 25.24 1.67
CA TYR A 197 3.18 25.39 0.48
C TYR A 197 3.87 26.09 -0.68
N GLY A 198 4.84 26.98 -0.40
CA GLY A 198 5.59 27.70 -1.44
C GLY A 198 6.49 26.76 -2.25
N ASN A 199 7.27 25.93 -1.58
CA ASN A 199 8.09 24.93 -2.25
C ASN A 199 7.24 23.79 -2.82
N ALA A 200 6.15 23.38 -2.15
CA ALA A 200 5.20 22.41 -2.68
C ALA A 200 4.67 22.84 -4.05
N GLN A 201 4.13 24.06 -4.15
CA GLN A 201 3.61 24.60 -5.41
C GLN A 201 4.69 24.61 -6.51
N LYS A 202 5.89 25.09 -6.21
CA LYS A 202 6.99 25.16 -7.18
C LYS A 202 7.36 23.78 -7.76
N GLU A 203 7.47 22.78 -6.93
CA GLU A 203 7.82 21.41 -7.37
C GLU A 203 6.64 20.79 -8.15
N LEU A 204 5.40 21.01 -7.70
CA LEU A 204 4.20 20.50 -8.39
C LEU A 204 4.00 21.17 -9.75
N ASP A 205 4.21 22.48 -9.87
CA ASP A 205 4.17 23.18 -11.15
C ASP A 205 5.23 22.62 -12.12
N GLN A 206 6.41 22.25 -11.60
CA GLN A 206 7.46 21.64 -12.41
C GLN A 206 7.03 20.25 -12.91
N ALA A 207 6.34 19.45 -12.10
CA ALA A 207 5.79 18.16 -12.49
C ALA A 207 4.68 18.32 -13.55
N ILE A 208 3.75 19.26 -13.34
CA ILE A 208 2.65 19.56 -14.28
C ILE A 208 3.19 20.01 -15.64
N ASN A 209 4.21 20.88 -15.65
CA ASN A 209 4.87 21.35 -16.88
C ASN A 209 5.51 20.18 -17.67
N GLN A 210 5.89 19.11 -16.98
CA GLN A 210 6.40 17.88 -17.55
C GLN A 210 5.29 16.83 -17.80
N LYS A 211 4.01 17.22 -17.71
CA LYS A 211 2.83 16.41 -18.00
C LYS A 211 2.53 15.31 -16.97
N ASP A 212 2.96 15.46 -15.73
CA ASP A 212 2.48 14.63 -14.63
C ASP A 212 1.10 15.11 -14.17
N VAL A 213 0.07 14.45 -14.67
CA VAL A 213 -1.33 14.83 -14.38
C VAL A 213 -1.68 14.64 -12.90
N LYS A 214 -1.07 13.65 -12.22
CA LYS A 214 -1.30 13.42 -10.79
C LYS A 214 -0.81 14.58 -9.90
N ALA A 215 0.12 15.38 -10.37
CA ALA A 215 0.57 16.56 -9.63
C ALA A 215 -0.52 17.62 -9.44
N LEU A 216 -1.56 17.64 -10.31
CA LEU A 216 -2.74 18.51 -10.13
C LEU A 216 -3.46 18.24 -8.81
N LEU A 217 -3.52 16.96 -8.38
CA LEU A 217 -4.17 16.56 -7.15
C LEU A 217 -3.48 17.15 -5.91
N TYR A 218 -2.15 17.03 -5.85
CA TYR A 218 -1.38 17.58 -4.74
C TYR A 218 -1.36 19.10 -4.74
N LEU A 219 -1.38 19.72 -5.93
CA LEU A 219 -1.49 21.17 -6.04
C LEU A 219 -2.86 21.67 -5.57
N ALA A 220 -3.94 20.92 -5.85
CA ALA A 220 -5.27 21.20 -5.30
C ALA A 220 -5.26 21.13 -3.76
N GLN A 221 -4.64 20.11 -3.18
CA GLN A 221 -4.49 19.98 -1.73
C GLN A 221 -3.67 21.14 -1.12
N VAL A 222 -2.63 21.62 -1.83
CA VAL A 222 -1.89 22.83 -1.41
C VAL A 222 -2.83 24.03 -1.32
N TYR A 223 -3.67 24.26 -2.33
CA TYR A 223 -4.63 25.35 -2.31
C TYR A 223 -5.73 25.18 -1.25
N GLU A 224 -6.20 23.95 -1.01
CA GLU A 224 -7.12 23.67 0.11
C GLU A 224 -6.49 24.05 1.46
N ALA A 225 -5.25 23.61 1.70
CA ALA A 225 -4.54 23.91 2.94
C ALA A 225 -4.29 25.43 3.12
N GLN A 226 -4.25 26.19 2.03
CA GLN A 226 -4.17 27.67 2.03
C GLN A 226 -5.55 28.35 2.13
N GLY A 227 -6.65 27.60 2.16
CA GLY A 227 -8.03 28.13 2.17
C GLY A 227 -8.52 28.63 0.80
N ASN A 228 -7.82 28.29 -0.28
CA ASN A 228 -8.13 28.72 -1.65
C ASN A 228 -9.00 27.70 -2.39
N SER A 229 -10.19 27.42 -1.85
CA SER A 229 -11.05 26.33 -2.34
C SER A 229 -11.40 26.42 -3.83
N LYS A 230 -11.57 27.63 -4.40
CA LYS A 230 -11.87 27.79 -5.83
C LYS A 230 -10.73 27.31 -6.75
N GLN A 231 -9.48 27.58 -6.37
CA GLN A 231 -8.31 27.10 -7.13
C GLN A 231 -8.20 25.57 -7.02
N ALA A 232 -8.44 25.02 -5.82
CA ALA A 232 -8.44 23.60 -5.59
C ALA A 232 -9.49 22.89 -6.46
N GLU A 233 -10.74 23.38 -6.44
CA GLU A 233 -11.85 22.88 -7.25
C GLU A 233 -11.51 22.83 -8.75
N SER A 234 -11.00 23.94 -9.29
CA SER A 234 -10.58 24.00 -10.70
C SER A 234 -9.49 22.98 -11.07
N LEU A 235 -8.57 22.68 -10.15
CA LEU A 235 -7.53 21.67 -10.38
C LEU A 235 -8.08 20.24 -10.31
N TYR A 236 -9.01 19.97 -9.39
CA TYR A 236 -9.71 18.68 -9.34
C TYR A 236 -10.56 18.45 -10.59
N GLU A 237 -11.32 19.44 -11.05
CA GLU A 237 -12.06 19.38 -12.31
C GLU A 237 -11.14 19.09 -13.50
N ASN A 238 -9.98 19.78 -13.56
CA ASN A 238 -8.99 19.52 -14.59
C ASN A 238 -8.49 18.08 -14.54
N TYR A 239 -8.14 17.55 -13.36
CA TYR A 239 -7.73 16.15 -13.21
C TYR A 239 -8.83 15.18 -13.66
N ILE A 240 -10.07 15.37 -13.19
CA ILE A 240 -11.23 14.53 -13.54
C ILE A 240 -11.48 14.53 -15.06
N SER A 241 -11.23 15.66 -15.72
CA SER A 241 -11.41 15.77 -17.18
C SER A 241 -10.39 14.98 -18.00
N GLN A 242 -9.25 14.58 -17.39
CA GLN A 242 -8.26 13.77 -18.09
C GLN A 242 -8.77 12.34 -18.34
N ASN A 243 -8.58 11.84 -19.56
CA ASN A 243 -9.08 10.51 -19.96
C ASN A 243 -8.33 9.33 -19.29
N ASN A 244 -7.16 9.61 -18.73
CA ASN A 244 -6.25 8.63 -18.10
C ASN A 244 -6.20 8.75 -16.57
N SER A 245 -7.24 9.30 -15.95
CA SER A 245 -7.34 9.32 -14.47
C SER A 245 -7.33 7.91 -13.91
N ASP A 246 -6.54 7.68 -12.89
CA ASP A 246 -6.45 6.39 -12.21
C ASP A 246 -7.70 6.19 -11.33
N VAL A 247 -8.41 5.07 -11.50
CA VAL A 247 -9.64 4.79 -10.76
C VAL A 247 -9.38 4.69 -9.26
N SER A 248 -8.26 4.10 -8.85
CA SER A 248 -7.92 3.99 -7.43
C SER A 248 -7.65 5.36 -6.79
N ASP A 249 -7.02 6.27 -7.54
CA ASP A 249 -6.83 7.65 -7.08
C ASP A 249 -8.18 8.38 -6.96
N LEU A 250 -9.08 8.20 -7.94
CA LEU A 250 -10.42 8.81 -7.90
C LEU A 250 -11.23 8.35 -6.69
N VAL A 251 -11.20 7.05 -6.40
CA VAL A 251 -11.88 6.47 -5.23
C VAL A 251 -11.29 7.03 -3.93
N ALA A 252 -9.97 6.99 -3.78
CA ALA A 252 -9.30 7.48 -2.57
C ALA A 252 -9.54 8.98 -2.33
N LEU A 253 -9.56 9.79 -3.40
CA LEU A 253 -9.88 11.21 -3.31
C LEU A 253 -11.35 11.44 -2.98
N GLY A 254 -12.27 10.68 -3.57
CA GLY A 254 -13.68 10.73 -3.21
C GLY A 254 -13.90 10.43 -1.72
N ASP A 255 -13.25 9.40 -1.19
CA ASP A 255 -13.32 9.04 0.24
C ASP A 255 -12.74 10.16 1.12
N MET A 256 -11.59 10.73 0.76
CA MET A 256 -10.97 11.85 1.48
C MET A 256 -11.87 13.10 1.48
N GLN A 257 -12.47 13.44 0.35
CA GLN A 257 -13.37 14.59 0.25
C GLN A 257 -14.68 14.39 1.03
N MET A 258 -15.17 13.14 1.11
CA MET A 258 -16.29 12.80 2.01
C MET A 258 -15.94 13.05 3.48
N GLU A 259 -14.76 12.62 3.93
CA GLU A 259 -14.28 12.79 5.31
C GLU A 259 -14.09 14.26 5.67
N THR A 260 -13.64 15.08 4.74
CA THR A 260 -13.44 16.53 4.94
C THR A 260 -14.71 17.38 4.74
N GLY A 261 -15.82 16.75 4.32
CA GLY A 261 -17.10 17.43 4.11
C GLY A 261 -17.23 18.17 2.77
N ASN A 262 -16.31 17.94 1.84
CA ASN A 262 -16.35 18.51 0.49
C ASN A 262 -17.19 17.60 -0.45
N TYR A 263 -18.47 17.45 -0.13
CA TYR A 263 -19.36 16.46 -0.75
C TYR A 263 -19.53 16.63 -2.26
N SER A 264 -19.46 17.86 -2.79
CA SER A 264 -19.52 18.13 -4.23
C SER A 264 -18.32 17.53 -4.98
N GLN A 265 -17.11 17.72 -4.44
CA GLN A 265 -15.90 17.12 -5.02
C GLN A 265 -15.93 15.60 -4.87
N ALA A 266 -16.35 15.07 -3.72
CA ALA A 266 -16.50 13.65 -3.51
C ALA A 266 -17.40 13.01 -4.57
N LEU A 267 -18.57 13.62 -4.80
CA LEU A 267 -19.53 13.17 -5.81
C LEU A 267 -18.89 13.13 -7.21
N ALA A 268 -18.20 14.20 -7.61
CA ALA A 268 -17.54 14.26 -8.92
C ALA A 268 -16.47 13.17 -9.10
N PHE A 269 -15.70 12.87 -8.05
CA PHE A 269 -14.71 11.79 -8.08
C PHE A 269 -15.38 10.41 -8.21
N TYR A 270 -16.45 10.13 -7.45
CA TYR A 270 -17.17 8.86 -7.54
C TYR A 270 -17.86 8.68 -8.89
N GLU A 271 -18.53 9.72 -9.42
CA GLU A 271 -19.15 9.69 -10.76
C GLU A 271 -18.12 9.35 -11.82
N LYS A 272 -16.94 9.96 -11.76
CA LYS A 272 -15.86 9.64 -12.70
C LYS A 272 -15.35 8.21 -12.53
N ALA A 273 -15.14 7.74 -11.31
CA ALA A 273 -14.71 6.37 -11.04
C ALA A 273 -15.71 5.35 -11.59
N LEU A 274 -17.01 5.59 -11.40
CA LEU A 274 -18.10 4.74 -11.86
C LEU A 274 -18.30 4.72 -13.40
N THR A 275 -17.57 5.52 -14.17
CA THR A 275 -17.51 5.37 -15.63
C THR A 275 -16.80 4.09 -16.08
N VAL A 276 -16.04 3.45 -15.16
CA VAL A 276 -15.36 2.18 -15.41
C VAL A 276 -16.26 1.03 -14.96
N GLU A 277 -16.57 0.12 -15.86
CA GLU A 277 -17.43 -1.04 -15.59
C GLU A 277 -16.71 -2.11 -14.75
N GLY A 278 -17.47 -2.79 -13.90
CA GLY A 278 -16.99 -3.97 -13.17
C GLY A 278 -16.05 -3.68 -11.99
N LEU A 279 -16.18 -2.51 -11.35
CA LEU A 279 -15.41 -2.18 -10.17
C LEU A 279 -15.81 -3.07 -8.98
N PRO A 280 -14.83 -3.64 -8.25
CA PRO A 280 -15.12 -4.47 -7.08
C PRO A 280 -15.96 -3.75 -6.00
N GLU A 281 -15.83 -2.43 -5.91
CA GLU A 281 -16.48 -1.58 -4.90
C GLU A 281 -17.67 -0.77 -5.46
N GLU A 282 -18.18 -1.10 -6.64
CA GLU A 282 -19.23 -0.33 -7.33
C GLU A 282 -20.42 -0.05 -6.43
N GLN A 283 -20.91 -1.05 -5.70
CA GLN A 283 -22.03 -0.89 -4.78
C GLN A 283 -21.74 0.18 -3.70
N ARG A 284 -20.56 0.17 -3.12
CA ARG A 284 -20.14 1.15 -2.10
C ARG A 284 -20.07 2.56 -2.69
N LEU A 285 -19.46 2.69 -3.87
CA LEU A 285 -19.32 3.99 -4.53
C LEU A 285 -20.68 4.61 -4.88
N ARG A 286 -21.61 3.82 -5.41
CA ARG A 286 -22.98 4.27 -5.68
C ARG A 286 -23.73 4.68 -4.41
N ARG A 287 -23.47 3.99 -3.29
CA ARG A 287 -24.01 4.42 -1.99
C ARG A 287 -23.41 5.74 -1.52
N ASN A 288 -22.11 5.92 -1.69
CA ASN A 288 -21.43 7.14 -1.33
C ASN A 288 -21.87 8.35 -2.17
N GLU A 289 -22.20 8.17 -3.47
CA GLU A 289 -22.82 9.23 -4.28
C GLU A 289 -24.15 9.70 -3.68
N ILE A 290 -25.01 8.77 -3.26
CA ILE A 290 -26.30 9.08 -2.65
C ILE A 290 -26.07 9.87 -1.36
N ILE A 291 -25.18 9.39 -0.49
CA ILE A 291 -24.84 10.05 0.77
C ILE A 291 -24.28 11.45 0.51
N ALA A 292 -23.42 11.64 -0.48
CA ALA A 292 -22.89 12.96 -0.83
C ALA A 292 -24.01 13.93 -1.22
N CYS A 293 -24.98 13.51 -2.04
CA CYS A 293 -26.15 14.31 -2.40
C CYS A 293 -27.00 14.65 -1.17
N GLU A 294 -27.22 13.70 -0.26
CA GLU A 294 -27.97 13.95 0.99
C GLU A 294 -27.25 14.98 1.88
N GLN A 295 -25.94 14.86 2.01
CA GLN A 295 -25.15 15.82 2.80
C GLN A 295 -25.15 17.24 2.21
N MET A 296 -25.29 17.36 0.90
CA MET A 296 -25.50 18.64 0.20
C MET A 296 -26.95 19.13 0.29
N LEU A 297 -27.85 18.37 0.91
CA LEU A 297 -29.28 18.59 0.97
C LEU A 297 -29.96 18.57 -0.42
N ASP A 298 -29.30 17.97 -1.43
CA ASP A 298 -29.86 17.72 -2.75
C ASP A 298 -30.63 16.40 -2.76
N PHE A 299 -31.81 16.43 -2.14
CA PHE A 299 -32.64 15.23 -2.00
C PHE A 299 -33.25 14.77 -3.34
N GLU A 300 -33.34 15.64 -4.34
CA GLU A 300 -33.79 15.27 -5.68
C GLU A 300 -32.76 14.37 -6.37
N ALA A 301 -31.49 14.80 -6.42
CA ALA A 301 -30.40 14.01 -6.96
C ALA A 301 -30.19 12.70 -6.17
N ALA A 302 -30.27 12.77 -4.83
CA ALA A 302 -30.15 11.58 -3.97
C ALA A 302 -31.25 10.55 -4.32
N ARG A 303 -32.49 10.99 -4.51
CA ARG A 303 -33.61 10.12 -4.88
C ARG A 303 -33.43 9.49 -6.26
N GLU A 304 -32.98 10.24 -7.27
CA GLU A 304 -32.72 9.72 -8.61
C GLU A 304 -31.64 8.65 -8.62
N LYS A 305 -30.52 8.92 -7.93
CA LYS A 305 -29.45 7.94 -7.74
C LYS A 305 -29.93 6.71 -6.97
N MET A 306 -30.75 6.87 -5.92
CA MET A 306 -31.31 5.77 -5.15
C MET A 306 -32.24 4.89 -5.98
N VAL A 307 -33.06 5.46 -6.87
CA VAL A 307 -33.90 4.68 -7.79
C VAL A 307 -33.03 3.81 -8.70
N THR A 308 -31.93 4.35 -9.21
CA THR A 308 -30.99 3.60 -10.05
C THR A 308 -30.29 2.51 -9.23
N TYR A 309 -29.81 2.83 -8.06
CA TYR A 309 -29.16 1.90 -7.15
C TYR A 309 -30.05 0.69 -6.81
N LEU A 310 -31.31 0.91 -6.45
CA LEU A 310 -32.24 -0.17 -6.07
C LEU A 310 -32.68 -1.07 -7.25
N LYS A 311 -32.45 -0.67 -8.50
CA LYS A 311 -32.63 -1.57 -9.65
C LYS A 311 -31.52 -2.63 -9.68
N ASP A 312 -30.31 -2.24 -9.35
CA ASP A 312 -29.12 -3.11 -9.40
C ASP A 312 -28.96 -3.91 -8.08
N TYR A 313 -29.40 -3.33 -6.97
CA TYR A 313 -29.27 -3.91 -5.61
C TYR A 313 -30.64 -3.93 -4.88
N PRO A 314 -31.65 -4.69 -5.39
CA PRO A 314 -33.01 -4.66 -4.85
C PRO A 314 -33.12 -5.23 -3.42
N ASP A 315 -32.17 -6.03 -2.96
CA ASP A 315 -32.19 -6.67 -1.64
C ASP A 315 -31.52 -5.83 -0.55
N ASP A 316 -31.05 -4.61 -0.84
CA ASP A 316 -30.49 -3.71 0.17
C ASP A 316 -31.62 -3.06 1.00
N GLU A 317 -31.97 -3.74 2.10
CA GLU A 317 -33.04 -3.27 3.00
C GLU A 317 -32.75 -1.89 3.62
N LYS A 318 -31.47 -1.49 3.77
CA LYS A 318 -31.13 -0.16 4.31
C LYS A 318 -31.45 0.90 3.26
N ALA A 319 -31.07 0.68 2.02
CA ALA A 319 -31.36 1.56 0.91
C ALA A 319 -32.87 1.67 0.65
N GLN A 320 -33.62 0.57 0.75
CA GLN A 320 -35.09 0.62 0.62
C GLN A 320 -35.73 1.52 1.70
N ARG A 321 -35.29 1.45 2.95
CA ARG A 321 -35.81 2.31 4.05
C ARG A 321 -35.43 3.78 3.83
N GLU A 322 -34.22 4.04 3.39
CA GLU A 322 -33.72 5.37 3.08
C GLU A 322 -34.48 5.97 1.88
N TYR A 323 -34.77 5.17 0.87
CA TYR A 323 -35.61 5.61 -0.27
C TYR A 323 -36.99 6.10 0.16
N VAL A 324 -37.66 5.40 1.08
CA VAL A 324 -38.95 5.87 1.67
C VAL A 324 -38.80 7.23 2.31
N PHE A 325 -37.69 7.50 3.01
CA PHE A 325 -37.42 8.82 3.57
C PHE A 325 -37.22 9.87 2.47
N LEU A 326 -36.43 9.56 1.42
CA LEU A 326 -36.17 10.46 0.30
C LEU A 326 -37.45 10.82 -0.50
N GLN A 327 -38.45 9.95 -0.52
CA GLN A 327 -39.73 10.24 -1.18
C GLN A 327 -40.54 11.35 -0.45
N THR A 328 -40.22 11.69 0.77
CA THR A 328 -40.92 12.69 1.59
C THR A 328 -40.21 14.05 1.61
N ARG A 329 -39.15 14.24 0.87
CA ARG A 329 -38.32 15.44 0.85
C ARG A 329 -38.38 16.20 -0.47
#